data_333c4cc1733c375ba56d8f1d76652d17
#
_entry.id   333c4cc1733c375ba56d8f1d76652d17
#
_cell.length_a   1.000
_cell.length_b   1.000
_cell.length_c   1.000
_cell.angle_alpha   90.00
_cell.angle_beta   90.00
_cell.angle_gamma   90.00
#
_symmetry.space_group_name_H-M   'P 1'
#
loop_
_entity.id
_entity.type
_entity.pdbx_description
1 polymer ?
#
loop_
_entity_poly.entity_id
_entity_poly.type
_entity_poly.pdbx_seq_one_letter_code
_entity_poly.pdbx_strand_id
1 'polypeptide(L)'
;FEALLRGYYQCIRNPRTHDNFPDTEDSCMRILIMLDTFIKYLKRDVAEFDYTAILERIYEVHFVNNSDYAEALISQIPEKKLLDFFQSLISRFNERPTKEIDSIFKAINQRFSGEEEKAAMRLLGDELRKASNNVEFANVFRIIKPSAWRNLPDDVLIRMENIIIEECKKGYLDFYSDATKGAIGTWGNTFGSKFKRRGDLGDALIGLLYDSWYTQNYVAKYYVFSIPSIITDDVKVKELADALAYATIVNGAKLLRTKLIDACKNYPDKLKEHLRDAVQQRMDSDKKYAEELLGQIS
;
A
#
# COMPACT_ATOMS: atom_id res chain seq x y z
N PHE A 1 0.53 29.01 24.34
CA PHE A 1 -0.01 27.91 25.14
C PHE A 1 1.11 27.16 25.87
N GLU A 2 2.18 26.78 25.18
CA GLU A 2 3.35 26.11 25.79
C GLU A 2 3.95 26.91 26.93
N ALA A 3 4.15 28.25 26.76
CA ALA A 3 4.65 29.10 27.78
C ALA A 3 3.75 29.15 29.04
N LEU A 4 2.45 29.06 28.85
CA LEU A 4 1.45 29.04 29.91
C LEU A 4 1.46 27.71 30.68
N LEU A 5 1.56 26.58 30.00
CA LEU A 5 1.75 25.25 30.60
C LEU A 5 3.08 25.16 31.36
N ARG A 6 4.16 25.71 30.79
CA ARG A 6 5.47 25.74 31.40
C ARG A 6 5.46 26.58 32.67
N GLY A 7 4.81 27.77 32.66
CA GLY A 7 4.60 28.62 33.83
C GLY A 7 3.77 27.92 34.91
N TYR A 8 2.70 27.24 34.52
CA TYR A 8 1.86 26.46 35.42
C TYR A 8 2.65 25.33 36.11
N TYR A 9 3.44 24.58 35.32
CA TYR A 9 4.32 23.53 35.84
C TYR A 9 5.33 24.12 36.86
N GLN A 10 5.97 25.23 36.54
CA GLN A 10 6.93 25.89 37.42
C GLN A 10 6.29 26.43 38.71
N CYS A 11 5.12 27.03 38.63
CA CYS A 11 4.45 27.63 39.79
C CYS A 11 3.78 26.61 40.71
N ILE A 12 3.37 25.45 40.20
CA ILE A 12 2.61 24.49 41.00
C ILE A 12 3.42 23.27 41.39
N ARG A 13 4.15 22.66 40.44
CA ARG A 13 4.93 21.45 40.74
C ARG A 13 6.23 21.73 41.49
N ASN A 14 6.97 22.75 41.07
CA ASN A 14 8.27 23.05 41.67
C ASN A 14 8.20 23.36 43.18
N PRO A 15 7.34 24.25 43.68
CA PRO A 15 7.22 24.51 45.11
C PRO A 15 6.81 23.28 45.93
N ARG A 16 5.90 22.44 45.36
CA ARG A 16 5.45 21.23 46.05
C ARG A 16 6.49 20.14 46.13
N THR A 17 7.39 20.06 45.14
CA THR A 17 8.44 19.06 45.10
C THR A 17 9.62 19.44 45.99
N HIS A 18 9.88 20.73 46.19
CA HIS A 18 11.07 21.23 46.88
C HIS A 18 10.78 21.82 48.25
N ASP A 19 9.58 22.39 48.49
CA ASP A 19 9.29 23.19 49.66
C ASP A 19 8.28 22.55 50.63
N ASN A 20 7.87 21.29 50.46
CA ASN A 20 6.88 20.61 51.31
C ASN A 20 5.59 21.43 51.54
N PHE A 21 5.10 22.10 50.50
CA PHE A 21 3.89 22.91 50.57
C PHE A 21 2.67 22.00 50.83
N PRO A 22 1.91 22.21 51.94
CA PRO A 22 0.75 21.35 52.20
C PRO A 22 -0.33 21.60 51.15
N ASP A 23 -0.76 20.54 50.47
CA ASP A 23 -1.91 20.60 49.60
C ASP A 23 -3.18 20.73 50.42
N THR A 24 -3.88 21.86 50.25
CA THR A 24 -5.22 22.03 50.80
C THR A 24 -6.25 21.63 49.74
N GLU A 25 -7.45 21.21 50.19
CA GLU A 25 -8.57 20.88 49.30
C GLU A 25 -8.89 22.03 48.35
N ASP A 26 -8.87 23.30 48.86
CA ASP A 26 -9.08 24.50 48.03
C ASP A 26 -7.99 24.67 46.96
N SER A 27 -6.72 24.43 47.29
CA SER A 27 -5.63 24.52 46.31
C SER A 27 -5.72 23.43 45.23
N CYS A 28 -6.09 22.22 45.61
CA CYS A 28 -6.31 21.11 44.65
C CYS A 28 -7.50 21.40 43.70
N MET A 29 -8.60 21.94 44.27
CA MET A 29 -9.78 22.30 43.47
C MET A 29 -9.46 23.40 42.45
N ARG A 30 -8.74 24.43 42.81
CA ARG A 30 -8.31 25.51 41.90
C ARG A 30 -7.43 25.00 40.77
N ILE A 31 -6.53 24.06 41.07
CA ILE A 31 -5.70 23.41 40.05
C ILE A 31 -6.54 22.62 39.07
N LEU A 32 -7.51 21.82 39.55
CA LEU A 32 -8.40 21.05 38.71
C LEU A 32 -9.27 21.92 37.79
N ILE A 33 -9.81 23.05 38.34
CA ILE A 33 -10.60 24.01 37.55
C ILE A 33 -9.74 24.63 36.44
N MET A 34 -8.48 24.95 36.75
CA MET A 34 -7.56 25.56 35.79
C MET A 34 -7.15 24.55 34.69
N LEU A 35 -6.90 23.30 35.06
CA LEU A 35 -6.65 22.21 34.10
C LEU A 35 -7.86 21.94 33.20
N ASP A 36 -9.07 21.90 33.77
CA ASP A 36 -10.30 21.74 33.00
C ASP A 36 -10.48 22.91 32.01
N THR A 37 -10.18 24.13 32.45
CA THR A 37 -10.21 25.30 31.57
C THR A 37 -9.22 25.16 30.42
N PHE A 38 -7.98 24.74 30.67
CA PHE A 38 -7.00 24.51 29.61
C PHE A 38 -7.43 23.41 28.63
N ILE A 39 -7.99 22.33 29.16
CA ILE A 39 -8.52 21.23 28.32
C ILE A 39 -9.67 21.74 27.44
N LYS A 40 -10.56 22.56 27.96
CA LYS A 40 -11.65 23.16 27.19
C LYS A 40 -11.16 24.10 26.08
N TYR A 41 -10.16 24.94 26.37
CA TYR A 41 -9.53 25.77 25.34
C TYR A 41 -8.86 24.93 24.25
N LEU A 42 -8.09 23.90 24.61
CA LEU A 42 -7.49 22.98 23.65
C LEU A 42 -8.50 22.27 22.79
N LYS A 43 -9.60 21.82 23.39
CA LYS A 43 -10.70 21.17 22.65
C LYS A 43 -11.39 22.14 21.69
N ARG A 44 -11.55 23.40 22.10
CA ARG A 44 -12.17 24.44 21.28
C ARG A 44 -11.33 24.76 20.06
N ASP A 45 -10.02 25.00 20.22
CA ASP A 45 -9.11 25.31 19.11
C ASP A 45 -9.06 24.19 18.06
N VAL A 46 -9.14 22.92 18.51
CA VAL A 46 -9.17 21.75 17.61
C VAL A 46 -10.57 21.58 16.96
N ALA A 47 -11.64 21.92 17.69
CA ALA A 47 -13.01 21.81 17.15
C ALA A 47 -13.32 22.88 16.10
N GLU A 48 -12.69 24.05 16.20
CA GLU A 48 -12.90 25.18 15.29
C GLU A 48 -12.10 25.09 13.98
N PHE A 49 -11.15 24.10 13.85
CA PHE A 49 -10.41 23.94 12.61
C PHE A 49 -11.32 23.42 11.50
N ASP A 50 -11.63 24.29 10.55
CA ASP A 50 -12.42 23.98 9.36
C ASP A 50 -11.50 23.66 8.17
N TYR A 51 -11.56 22.41 7.69
CA TYR A 51 -10.81 21.94 6.54
C TYR A 51 -11.61 21.98 5.21
N THR A 52 -12.80 22.56 5.21
CA THR A 52 -13.67 22.63 4.03
C THR A 52 -12.96 23.32 2.85
N ALA A 53 -12.27 24.42 3.12
CA ALA A 53 -11.51 25.14 2.09
C ALA A 53 -10.38 24.28 1.49
N ILE A 54 -9.75 23.41 2.29
CA ILE A 54 -8.72 22.49 1.81
C ILE A 54 -9.36 21.43 0.92
N LEU A 55 -10.50 20.84 1.34
CA LEU A 55 -11.25 19.89 0.52
C LEU A 55 -11.69 20.49 -0.82
N GLU A 56 -12.21 21.71 -0.82
CA GLU A 56 -12.61 22.40 -2.05
C GLU A 56 -11.43 22.61 -2.98
N ARG A 57 -10.28 23.06 -2.46
CA ARG A 57 -9.06 23.25 -3.25
C ARG A 57 -8.54 21.96 -3.88
N ILE A 58 -8.66 20.82 -3.20
CA ILE A 58 -8.27 19.51 -3.74
C ILE A 58 -9.11 19.10 -4.95
N TYR A 59 -10.37 19.56 -5.03
CA TYR A 59 -11.28 19.23 -6.12
C TYR A 59 -11.45 20.37 -7.14
N GLU A 60 -10.62 21.42 -7.07
CA GLU A 60 -10.59 22.48 -8.08
C GLU A 60 -10.15 21.94 -9.46
N VAL A 61 -10.68 22.56 -10.52
CA VAL A 61 -10.39 22.16 -11.92
C VAL A 61 -8.90 22.22 -12.26
N HIS A 62 -8.16 23.09 -11.60
CA HIS A 62 -6.72 23.30 -11.83
C HIS A 62 -5.85 22.73 -10.69
N PHE A 63 -6.35 21.74 -9.98
CA PHE A 63 -5.56 21.10 -8.93
C PHE A 63 -4.28 20.49 -9.50
N VAL A 64 -3.15 20.83 -8.90
CA VAL A 64 -1.83 20.32 -9.30
C VAL A 64 -1.51 19.07 -8.51
N ASN A 65 -1.57 17.90 -9.16
CA ASN A 65 -1.20 16.60 -8.56
C ASN A 65 0.32 16.47 -8.43
N ASN A 66 0.89 17.20 -7.46
CA ASN A 66 2.32 17.25 -7.17
C ASN A 66 2.54 16.93 -5.68
N SER A 67 3.62 16.18 -5.35
CA SER A 67 3.93 15.77 -3.97
C SER A 67 4.14 16.96 -3.05
N ASP A 68 4.93 17.95 -3.47
CA ASP A 68 5.27 19.10 -2.62
C ASP A 68 4.04 19.96 -2.30
N TYR A 69 3.17 20.14 -3.30
CA TYR A 69 1.92 20.87 -3.12
C TYR A 69 0.95 20.11 -2.20
N ALA A 70 0.84 18.80 -2.37
CA ALA A 70 0.04 17.94 -1.52
C ALA A 70 0.52 17.98 -0.06
N GLU A 71 1.83 17.85 0.17
CA GLU A 71 2.43 17.94 1.50
C GLU A 71 2.18 19.31 2.15
N ALA A 72 2.34 20.40 1.38
CA ALA A 72 2.06 21.75 1.86
C ALA A 72 0.59 21.97 2.26
N LEU A 73 -0.36 21.40 1.50
CA LEU A 73 -1.79 21.46 1.85
C LEU A 73 -2.10 20.63 3.09
N ILE A 74 -1.63 19.38 3.13
CA ILE A 74 -1.93 18.46 4.22
C ILE A 74 -1.24 18.88 5.51
N SER A 75 -0.06 19.51 5.46
CA SER A 75 0.64 20.03 6.65
C SER A 75 -0.17 21.09 7.42
N GLN A 76 -1.11 21.76 6.77
CA GLN A 76 -1.99 22.75 7.40
C GLN A 76 -3.02 22.10 8.33
N ILE A 77 -3.29 20.80 8.18
CA ILE A 77 -4.30 20.10 8.98
C ILE A 77 -3.68 19.66 10.30
N PRO A 78 -4.25 20.03 11.45
CA PRO A 78 -3.80 19.52 12.75
C PRO A 78 -3.90 17.99 12.83
N GLU A 79 -2.94 17.33 13.49
CA GLU A 79 -2.91 15.86 13.63
C GLU A 79 -4.25 15.31 14.13
N LYS A 80 -4.82 15.93 15.18
CA LYS A 80 -6.10 15.50 15.75
C LYS A 80 -7.31 15.60 14.80
N LYS A 81 -7.17 16.32 13.69
CA LYS A 81 -8.20 16.47 12.65
C LYS A 81 -7.90 15.68 11.37
N LEU A 82 -6.73 15.08 11.29
CA LEU A 82 -6.28 14.40 10.09
C LEU A 82 -7.18 13.19 9.73
N LEU A 83 -7.62 12.43 10.73
CA LEU A 83 -8.51 11.28 10.51
C LEU A 83 -9.92 11.71 10.08
N ASP A 84 -10.47 12.77 10.69
CA ASP A 84 -11.78 13.34 10.31
C ASP A 84 -11.73 13.87 8.87
N PHE A 85 -10.64 14.58 8.53
CA PHE A 85 -10.38 15.05 7.18
C PHE A 85 -10.27 13.89 6.19
N PHE A 86 -9.51 12.84 6.51
CA PHE A 86 -9.35 11.67 5.68
C PHE A 86 -10.69 10.97 5.41
N GLN A 87 -11.53 10.81 6.42
CA GLN A 87 -12.88 10.27 6.25
C GLN A 87 -13.72 11.11 5.29
N SER A 88 -13.70 12.44 5.43
CA SER A 88 -14.43 13.36 4.56
C SER A 88 -13.90 13.32 3.13
N LEU A 89 -12.57 13.21 2.97
CA LEU A 89 -11.93 13.07 1.66
C LEU A 89 -12.33 11.76 0.97
N ILE A 90 -12.36 10.62 1.70
CA ILE A 90 -12.80 9.32 1.16
C ILE A 90 -14.26 9.40 0.72
N SER A 91 -15.14 9.98 1.54
CA SER A 91 -16.56 10.14 1.17
C SER A 91 -16.72 10.89 -0.14
N ARG A 92 -16.04 12.03 -0.26
CA ARG A 92 -16.07 12.86 -1.49
C ARG A 92 -15.40 12.17 -2.69
N PHE A 93 -14.34 11.40 -2.46
CA PHE A 93 -13.69 10.62 -3.49
C PHE A 93 -14.60 9.52 -4.04
N ASN A 94 -15.39 8.85 -3.19
CA ASN A 94 -16.35 7.84 -3.63
C ASN A 94 -17.46 8.43 -4.51
N GLU A 95 -17.87 9.66 -4.22
CA GLU A 95 -18.85 10.39 -5.07
C GLU A 95 -18.25 10.80 -6.43
N ARG A 96 -16.98 11.20 -6.43
CA ARG A 96 -16.28 11.70 -7.63
C ARG A 96 -14.84 11.16 -7.69
N PRO A 97 -14.63 9.89 -8.09
CA PRO A 97 -13.29 9.33 -8.22
C PRO A 97 -12.44 10.05 -9.25
N THR A 98 -11.21 10.42 -8.87
CA THR A 98 -10.24 11.04 -9.79
C THR A 98 -8.82 10.55 -9.48
N LYS A 99 -7.95 10.47 -10.49
CA LYS A 99 -6.52 10.16 -10.32
C LYS A 99 -5.69 11.38 -9.91
N GLU A 100 -6.27 12.56 -10.04
CA GLU A 100 -5.55 13.82 -9.82
C GLU A 100 -5.23 14.10 -8.36
N ILE A 101 -5.76 13.31 -7.41
CA ILE A 101 -5.53 13.48 -5.97
C ILE A 101 -4.70 12.35 -5.33
N ASP A 102 -4.04 11.53 -6.13
CA ASP A 102 -3.21 10.43 -5.58
C ASP A 102 -2.06 10.94 -4.69
N SER A 103 -1.50 12.13 -5.00
CA SER A 103 -0.49 12.79 -4.17
C SER A 103 -1.03 13.18 -2.78
N ILE A 104 -2.31 13.58 -2.70
CA ILE A 104 -2.97 13.91 -1.42
C ILE A 104 -3.06 12.68 -0.52
N PHE A 105 -3.52 11.54 -1.06
CA PHE A 105 -3.59 10.30 -0.28
C PHE A 105 -2.20 9.85 0.18
N LYS A 106 -1.16 10.03 -0.64
CA LYS A 106 0.22 9.74 -0.23
C LYS A 106 0.68 10.63 0.92
N ALA A 107 0.44 11.95 0.83
CA ALA A 107 0.82 12.91 1.86
C ALA A 107 0.11 12.61 3.20
N ILE A 108 -1.19 12.27 3.17
CA ILE A 108 -1.94 11.88 4.37
C ILE A 108 -1.35 10.58 4.96
N ASN A 109 -1.14 9.56 4.13
CA ASN A 109 -0.63 8.26 4.56
C ASN A 109 0.80 8.34 5.16
N GLN A 110 1.60 9.34 4.78
CA GLN A 110 2.92 9.58 5.38
C GLN A 110 2.82 10.13 6.81
N ARG A 111 1.74 10.84 7.13
CA ARG A 111 1.51 11.42 8.46
C ARG A 111 0.87 10.44 9.44
N PHE A 112 0.14 9.44 8.95
CA PHE A 112 -0.44 8.42 9.83
C PHE A 112 0.62 7.49 10.41
N SER A 113 0.55 7.26 11.70
CA SER A 113 1.40 6.32 12.43
C SER A 113 0.64 5.64 13.57
N GLY A 114 1.11 4.49 14.01
CA GLY A 114 0.57 3.79 15.18
C GLY A 114 -0.94 3.55 15.13
N GLU A 115 -1.68 4.06 16.11
CA GLU A 115 -3.13 3.86 16.21
C GLU A 115 -3.92 4.64 15.16
N GLU A 116 -3.41 5.78 14.69
CA GLU A 116 -4.04 6.55 13.61
C GLU A 116 -4.00 5.80 12.29
N GLU A 117 -2.87 5.16 11.96
CA GLU A 117 -2.76 4.31 10.76
C GLU A 117 -3.75 3.14 10.82
N LYS A 118 -3.89 2.49 11.99
CA LYS A 118 -4.89 1.43 12.19
C LYS A 118 -6.33 1.95 12.04
N ALA A 119 -6.61 3.14 12.57
CA ALA A 119 -7.93 3.76 12.43
C ALA A 119 -8.24 4.10 10.96
N ALA A 120 -7.29 4.67 10.23
CA ALA A 120 -7.41 4.91 8.79
C ALA A 120 -7.64 3.60 8.01
N MET A 121 -6.94 2.52 8.35
CA MET A 121 -7.14 1.22 7.72
C MET A 121 -8.51 0.60 8.04
N ARG A 122 -9.09 0.86 9.22
CA ARG A 122 -10.48 0.46 9.52
C ARG A 122 -11.48 1.18 8.65
N LEU A 123 -11.32 2.51 8.46
CA LEU A 123 -12.17 3.28 7.55
C LEU A 123 -12.11 2.74 6.11
N LEU A 124 -10.90 2.47 5.60
CA LEU A 124 -10.75 1.86 4.27
C LEU A 124 -11.32 0.44 4.22
N GLY A 125 -11.21 -0.31 5.31
CA GLY A 125 -11.85 -1.63 5.46
C GLY A 125 -13.37 -1.55 5.35
N ASP A 126 -13.99 -0.53 5.93
CA ASP A 126 -15.45 -0.32 5.82
C ASP A 126 -15.85 0.03 4.38
N GLU A 127 -15.05 0.83 3.67
CA GLU A 127 -15.28 1.08 2.25
C GLU A 127 -15.12 -0.19 1.39
N LEU A 128 -14.12 -1.02 1.69
CA LEU A 128 -13.96 -2.31 1.00
C LEU A 128 -15.11 -3.29 1.28
N ARG A 129 -15.76 -3.22 2.46
CA ARG A 129 -16.96 -4.02 2.75
C ARG A 129 -18.16 -3.58 1.90
N LYS A 130 -18.31 -2.29 1.65
CA LYS A 130 -19.38 -1.71 0.83
C LYS A 130 -19.15 -1.95 -0.66
N ALA A 131 -17.89 -2.02 -1.10
CA ALA A 131 -17.52 -2.20 -2.49
C ALA A 131 -18.07 -3.50 -3.06
N SER A 132 -18.69 -3.42 -4.24
CA SER A 132 -19.41 -4.50 -4.90
C SER A 132 -18.84 -4.88 -6.28
N ASN A 133 -17.95 -4.06 -6.84
CA ASN A 133 -17.39 -4.25 -8.17
C ASN A 133 -15.91 -3.85 -8.25
N ASN A 134 -15.27 -4.25 -9.36
CA ASN A 134 -13.84 -4.08 -9.56
C ASN A 134 -13.39 -2.61 -9.57
N VAL A 135 -14.24 -1.68 -10.01
CA VAL A 135 -13.91 -0.25 -10.04
C VAL A 135 -13.86 0.31 -8.62
N GLU A 136 -14.85 -0.03 -7.79
CA GLU A 136 -14.90 0.37 -6.39
C GLU A 136 -13.72 -0.21 -5.61
N PHE A 137 -13.37 -1.49 -5.78
CA PHE A 137 -12.17 -2.08 -5.17
C PHE A 137 -10.89 -1.34 -5.59
N ALA A 138 -10.72 -1.09 -6.90
CA ALA A 138 -9.53 -0.41 -7.40
C ALA A 138 -9.40 1.02 -6.85
N ASN A 139 -10.51 1.75 -6.68
CA ASN A 139 -10.51 3.07 -6.08
C ASN A 139 -9.98 3.04 -4.64
N VAL A 140 -10.44 2.09 -3.83
CA VAL A 140 -9.96 1.98 -2.44
C VAL A 140 -8.51 1.48 -2.38
N PHE A 141 -8.13 0.51 -3.22
CA PHE A 141 -6.75 0.01 -3.26
C PHE A 141 -5.72 1.09 -3.59
N ARG A 142 -6.07 2.08 -4.40
CA ARG A 142 -5.19 3.23 -4.70
C ARG A 142 -4.87 4.08 -3.47
N ILE A 143 -5.75 4.09 -2.48
CA ILE A 143 -5.61 4.87 -1.25
C ILE A 143 -4.75 4.12 -0.23
N ILE A 144 -4.77 2.79 -0.24
CA ILE A 144 -4.09 1.96 0.75
C ILE A 144 -2.57 2.04 0.59
N LYS A 145 -1.88 2.42 1.67
CA LYS A 145 -0.43 2.32 1.76
C LYS A 145 0.00 0.84 1.80
N PRO A 146 0.85 0.35 0.88
CA PRO A 146 1.19 -1.07 0.81
C PRO A 146 1.76 -1.64 2.11
N SER A 147 2.55 -0.87 2.87
CA SER A 147 3.09 -1.28 4.16
C SER A 147 2.01 -1.49 5.25
N ALA A 148 0.87 -0.79 5.13
CA ALA A 148 -0.25 -0.85 6.08
C ALA A 148 -1.30 -1.90 5.72
N TRP A 149 -1.12 -2.68 4.64
CA TRP A 149 -2.07 -3.71 4.19
C TRP A 149 -2.55 -4.61 5.34
N ARG A 150 -1.61 -5.08 6.18
CA ARG A 150 -1.92 -5.98 7.31
C ARG A 150 -2.67 -5.31 8.47
N ASN A 151 -2.83 -4.00 8.46
CA ASN A 151 -3.64 -3.26 9.44
C ASN A 151 -5.13 -3.21 9.07
N LEU A 152 -5.51 -3.71 7.89
CA LEU A 152 -6.92 -3.92 7.54
C LEU A 152 -7.57 -4.96 8.48
N PRO A 153 -8.88 -4.87 8.74
CA PRO A 153 -9.61 -5.90 9.49
C PRO A 153 -9.46 -7.30 8.86
N ASP A 154 -9.35 -8.34 9.68
CA ASP A 154 -9.05 -9.71 9.22
C ASP A 154 -10.08 -10.26 8.21
N ASP A 155 -11.35 -9.98 8.40
CA ASP A 155 -12.41 -10.37 7.47
C ASP A 155 -12.25 -9.71 6.10
N VAL A 156 -11.85 -8.43 6.08
CA VAL A 156 -11.56 -7.68 4.85
C VAL A 156 -10.31 -8.22 4.18
N LEU A 157 -9.24 -8.46 4.95
CA LEU A 157 -8.00 -9.04 4.42
C LEU A 157 -8.27 -10.35 3.69
N ILE A 158 -8.94 -11.30 4.35
CA ILE A 158 -9.23 -12.62 3.76
C ILE A 158 -10.07 -12.47 2.48
N ARG A 159 -11.10 -11.61 2.52
CA ARG A 159 -11.95 -11.36 1.36
C ARG A 159 -11.16 -10.75 0.20
N MET A 160 -10.35 -9.72 0.45
CA MET A 160 -9.61 -9.01 -0.60
C MET A 160 -8.49 -9.87 -1.19
N GLU A 161 -7.76 -10.60 -0.35
CA GLU A 161 -6.74 -11.55 -0.82
C GLU A 161 -7.37 -12.62 -1.73
N ASN A 162 -8.53 -13.17 -1.35
CA ASN A 162 -9.26 -14.11 -2.20
C ASN A 162 -9.65 -13.49 -3.55
N ILE A 163 -10.23 -12.29 -3.54
CA ILE A 163 -10.66 -11.61 -4.77
C ILE A 163 -9.45 -11.37 -5.69
N ILE A 164 -8.35 -10.86 -5.15
CA ILE A 164 -7.14 -10.57 -5.93
C ILE A 164 -6.55 -11.86 -6.51
N ILE A 165 -6.48 -12.95 -5.73
CA ILE A 165 -5.96 -14.24 -6.18
C ILE A 165 -6.85 -14.84 -7.26
N GLU A 166 -8.17 -14.87 -7.08
CA GLU A 166 -9.10 -15.42 -8.06
C GLU A 166 -9.12 -14.60 -9.36
N GLU A 167 -8.99 -13.27 -9.27
CA GLU A 167 -8.84 -12.43 -10.45
C GLU A 167 -7.46 -12.60 -11.12
N CYS A 168 -6.39 -12.81 -10.33
CA CYS A 168 -5.07 -13.12 -10.88
C CYS A 168 -5.08 -14.41 -11.70
N LYS A 169 -5.76 -15.47 -11.26
CA LYS A 169 -5.93 -16.72 -12.00
C LYS A 169 -6.59 -16.53 -13.38
N LYS A 170 -7.40 -15.47 -13.55
CA LYS A 170 -8.02 -15.09 -14.82
C LYS A 170 -7.13 -14.18 -15.66
N GLY A 171 -5.91 -13.91 -15.19
CA GLY A 171 -4.98 -12.99 -15.82
C GLY A 171 -4.72 -13.29 -17.28
N TYR A 172 -5.02 -12.34 -18.16
CA TYR A 172 -4.93 -12.47 -19.60
C TYR A 172 -4.56 -11.12 -20.22
N LEU A 173 -3.63 -11.10 -21.15
CA LEU A 173 -3.23 -9.90 -21.87
C LEU A 173 -2.95 -10.23 -23.33
N ASP A 174 -3.77 -9.69 -24.22
CA ASP A 174 -3.56 -9.72 -25.65
C ASP A 174 -3.17 -8.32 -26.17
N PHE A 175 -1.98 -8.19 -26.71
CA PHE A 175 -1.50 -6.93 -27.27
C PHE A 175 -2.10 -6.58 -28.62
N TYR A 176 -2.65 -7.54 -29.33
CA TYR A 176 -3.19 -7.30 -30.67
C TYR A 176 -4.63 -6.77 -30.61
N SER A 177 -5.38 -7.18 -29.59
CA SER A 177 -6.78 -6.78 -29.41
C SER A 177 -6.98 -5.84 -28.21
N ASP A 178 -5.91 -5.45 -27.51
CA ASP A 178 -5.94 -4.71 -26.22
C ASP A 178 -6.83 -5.36 -25.14
N ALA A 179 -7.17 -6.65 -25.33
CA ALA A 179 -8.01 -7.36 -24.39
C ALA A 179 -7.21 -7.72 -23.13
N THR A 180 -7.76 -7.32 -21.98
CA THR A 180 -7.17 -7.60 -20.66
C THR A 180 -8.24 -8.17 -19.74
N LYS A 181 -7.90 -9.26 -19.03
CA LYS A 181 -8.71 -9.82 -17.94
C LYS A 181 -7.88 -9.87 -16.66
N GLY A 182 -8.56 -9.99 -15.52
CA GLY A 182 -7.87 -10.07 -14.23
C GLY A 182 -7.29 -8.72 -13.78
N ALA A 183 -7.93 -7.60 -14.10
CA ALA A 183 -7.44 -6.26 -13.76
C ALA A 183 -7.26 -6.07 -12.24
N ILE A 184 -8.18 -6.56 -11.41
CA ILE A 184 -8.04 -6.53 -9.94
C ILE A 184 -6.91 -7.44 -9.47
N GLY A 185 -6.67 -8.54 -10.16
CA GLY A 185 -5.54 -9.43 -9.87
C GLY A 185 -4.19 -8.71 -9.92
N THR A 186 -4.04 -7.66 -10.74
CA THR A 186 -2.77 -6.89 -10.83
C THR A 186 -2.35 -6.22 -9.51
N TRP A 187 -3.29 -5.98 -8.59
CA TRP A 187 -2.99 -5.46 -7.25
C TRP A 187 -2.19 -6.43 -6.37
N GLY A 188 -2.15 -7.71 -6.73
CA GLY A 188 -1.21 -8.66 -6.14
C GLY A 188 0.25 -8.27 -6.32
N ASN A 189 0.61 -7.53 -7.37
CA ASN A 189 1.93 -6.93 -7.52
C ASN A 189 2.25 -5.94 -6.40
N THR A 190 1.27 -5.14 -5.98
CA THR A 190 1.45 -4.10 -4.95
C THR A 190 1.40 -4.68 -3.53
N PHE A 191 0.47 -5.57 -3.25
CA PHE A 191 0.17 -6.05 -1.90
C PHE A 191 0.61 -7.49 -1.63
N GLY A 192 0.87 -8.30 -2.65
CA GLY A 192 1.05 -9.75 -2.57
C GLY A 192 2.17 -10.20 -1.61
N SER A 193 3.25 -9.43 -1.49
CA SER A 193 4.31 -9.70 -0.51
C SER A 193 3.83 -9.60 0.95
N LYS A 194 2.67 -8.97 1.20
CA LYS A 194 2.06 -8.78 2.52
C LYS A 194 0.89 -9.74 2.79
N PHE A 195 0.47 -10.53 1.80
CA PHE A 195 -0.65 -11.45 1.93
C PHE A 195 -0.38 -12.53 2.99
N LYS A 196 -1.40 -12.89 3.74
CA LYS A 196 -1.42 -14.11 4.56
C LYS A 196 -1.42 -15.35 3.66
N ARG A 197 -2.14 -15.28 2.54
CA ARG A 197 -2.27 -16.32 1.50
C ARG A 197 -1.29 -16.12 0.34
N ARG A 198 -0.09 -15.66 0.64
CA ARG A 198 0.96 -15.40 -0.36
C ARG A 198 1.31 -16.63 -1.21
N GLY A 199 1.28 -17.81 -0.60
CA GLY A 199 1.52 -19.08 -1.32
C GLY A 199 0.51 -19.33 -2.44
N ASP A 200 -0.79 -19.07 -2.19
CA ASP A 200 -1.85 -19.27 -3.18
C ASP A 200 -1.71 -18.29 -4.38
N LEU A 201 -1.27 -17.06 -4.11
CA LEU A 201 -0.94 -16.10 -5.19
C LEU A 201 0.26 -16.60 -6.00
N GLY A 202 1.28 -17.15 -5.32
CA GLY A 202 2.44 -17.75 -5.97
C GLY A 202 2.04 -18.91 -6.89
N ASP A 203 1.16 -19.80 -6.43
CA ASP A 203 0.65 -20.92 -7.23
C ASP A 203 -0.14 -20.42 -8.46
N ALA A 204 -0.94 -19.39 -8.30
CA ALA A 204 -1.65 -18.77 -9.41
C ALA A 204 -0.68 -18.22 -10.48
N LEU A 205 0.37 -17.51 -10.05
CA LEU A 205 1.37 -16.95 -10.98
C LEU A 205 2.18 -18.01 -11.69
N ILE A 206 2.59 -19.08 -10.98
CA ILE A 206 3.28 -20.23 -11.58
C ILE A 206 2.37 -20.92 -12.62
N GLY A 207 1.09 -21.12 -12.28
CA GLY A 207 0.11 -21.68 -13.20
C GLY A 207 -0.04 -20.87 -14.49
N LEU A 208 -0.11 -19.54 -14.39
CA LEU A 208 -0.19 -18.65 -15.55
C LEU A 208 1.06 -18.71 -16.45
N LEU A 209 2.24 -19.01 -15.89
CA LEU A 209 3.48 -19.15 -16.66
C LEU A 209 3.50 -20.46 -17.47
N TYR A 210 2.80 -21.52 -17.05
CA TYR A 210 2.68 -22.78 -17.78
C TYR A 210 1.55 -22.80 -18.82
N ASP A 211 0.65 -21.84 -18.79
CA ASP A 211 -0.51 -21.78 -19.68
C ASP A 211 -0.16 -21.13 -21.05
N SER A 212 -0.88 -20.16 -21.51
CA SER A 212 -0.79 -19.55 -22.83
C SER A 212 0.11 -18.31 -22.87
N TRP A 213 0.47 -17.88 -24.09
CA TRP A 213 1.18 -16.61 -24.27
C TRP A 213 0.46 -15.41 -23.67
N TYR A 214 -0.85 -15.43 -23.66
CA TYR A 214 -1.66 -14.33 -23.12
C TYR A 214 -1.54 -14.22 -21.61
N THR A 215 -1.51 -15.36 -20.91
CA THR A 215 -1.32 -15.42 -19.45
C THR A 215 0.12 -15.10 -19.07
N GLN A 216 1.10 -15.58 -19.85
CA GLN A 216 2.51 -15.24 -19.69
C GLN A 216 2.78 -13.75 -19.92
N ASN A 217 2.09 -13.11 -20.88
CA ASN A 217 2.14 -11.67 -21.10
C ASN A 217 1.58 -10.88 -19.90
N TYR A 218 0.53 -11.39 -19.28
CA TYR A 218 -0.02 -10.80 -18.06
C TYR A 218 1.02 -10.83 -16.92
N VAL A 219 1.65 -11.97 -16.67
CA VAL A 219 2.72 -12.09 -15.67
C VAL A 219 3.90 -11.18 -16.01
N ALA A 220 4.33 -11.17 -17.27
CA ALA A 220 5.42 -10.33 -17.74
C ALA A 220 5.16 -8.84 -17.54
N LYS A 221 3.93 -8.38 -17.80
CA LYS A 221 3.58 -6.98 -17.69
C LYS A 221 3.47 -6.51 -16.23
N TYR A 222 2.88 -7.33 -15.38
CA TYR A 222 2.46 -6.88 -14.05
C TYR A 222 3.30 -7.46 -12.90
N TYR A 223 3.95 -8.61 -13.06
CA TYR A 223 4.52 -9.34 -11.93
C TYR A 223 6.01 -9.66 -12.02
N VAL A 224 6.60 -9.72 -13.19
CA VAL A 224 7.96 -10.26 -13.38
C VAL A 224 9.01 -9.63 -12.45
N PHE A 225 8.87 -8.35 -12.11
CA PHE A 225 9.79 -7.65 -11.21
C PHE A 225 9.49 -7.89 -9.71
N SER A 226 8.25 -8.17 -9.36
CA SER A 226 7.82 -8.33 -7.97
C SER A 226 7.66 -9.78 -7.53
N ILE A 227 7.59 -10.72 -8.47
CA ILE A 227 7.33 -12.14 -8.18
C ILE A 227 8.30 -12.75 -7.14
N PRO A 228 9.60 -12.39 -7.08
CA PRO A 228 10.48 -12.91 -6.06
C PRO A 228 10.13 -12.45 -4.63
N SER A 229 9.45 -11.32 -4.50
CA SER A 229 8.96 -10.85 -3.19
C SER A 229 7.69 -11.57 -2.74
N ILE A 230 6.98 -12.19 -3.68
CA ILE A 230 5.74 -12.95 -3.45
C ILE A 230 6.08 -14.41 -3.17
N ILE A 231 6.96 -15.03 -3.95
CA ILE A 231 7.36 -16.43 -3.84
C ILE A 231 8.71 -16.52 -3.13
N THR A 232 8.70 -16.98 -1.88
CA THR A 232 9.91 -17.05 -1.02
C THR A 232 10.13 -18.43 -0.41
N ASP A 233 9.20 -19.36 -0.56
CA ASP A 233 9.35 -20.76 -0.18
C ASP A 233 10.29 -21.46 -1.16
N ASP A 234 11.23 -22.26 -0.66
CA ASP A 234 12.30 -22.86 -1.45
C ASP A 234 11.81 -23.78 -2.56
N VAL A 235 10.77 -24.57 -2.28
CA VAL A 235 10.18 -25.46 -3.28
C VAL A 235 9.51 -24.64 -4.39
N LYS A 236 8.76 -23.62 -4.00
CA LYS A 236 8.07 -22.71 -4.92
C LYS A 236 9.03 -21.84 -5.73
N VAL A 237 10.17 -21.45 -5.16
CA VAL A 237 11.23 -20.72 -5.89
C VAL A 237 11.80 -21.58 -7.01
N LYS A 238 12.00 -22.87 -6.80
CA LYS A 238 12.43 -23.82 -7.84
C LYS A 238 11.35 -24.02 -8.91
N GLU A 239 10.07 -24.20 -8.50
CA GLU A 239 8.94 -24.28 -9.43
C GLU A 239 8.79 -23.01 -10.28
N LEU A 240 8.97 -21.83 -9.69
CA LEU A 240 8.98 -20.56 -10.39
C LEU A 240 10.09 -20.49 -11.45
N ALA A 241 11.31 -20.87 -11.08
CA ALA A 241 12.44 -20.88 -12.01
C ALA A 241 12.18 -21.78 -13.21
N ASP A 242 11.61 -22.97 -12.96
CA ASP A 242 11.23 -23.92 -13.99
C ASP A 242 10.14 -23.36 -14.92
N ALA A 243 9.10 -22.72 -14.35
CA ALA A 243 8.02 -22.08 -15.11
C ALA A 243 8.51 -20.91 -15.95
N LEU A 244 9.42 -20.07 -15.44
CA LEU A 244 10.02 -18.96 -16.18
C LEU A 244 10.86 -19.46 -17.35
N ALA A 245 11.69 -20.49 -17.14
CA ALA A 245 12.47 -21.13 -18.20
C ALA A 245 11.56 -21.77 -19.27
N TYR A 246 10.51 -22.48 -18.84
CA TYR A 246 9.52 -23.05 -19.76
C TYR A 246 8.87 -21.95 -20.62
N ALA A 247 8.29 -20.94 -20.00
CA ALA A 247 7.57 -19.88 -20.68
C ALA A 247 8.44 -19.10 -21.68
N THR A 248 9.73 -18.94 -21.38
CA THR A 248 10.63 -18.14 -22.21
C THR A 248 11.38 -18.96 -23.25
N ILE A 249 11.86 -20.15 -22.90
CA ILE A 249 12.70 -20.96 -23.82
C ILE A 249 11.85 -21.91 -24.69
N VAL A 250 10.92 -22.62 -24.05
CA VAL A 250 10.09 -23.61 -24.77
C VAL A 250 8.93 -22.92 -25.49
N ASN A 251 8.19 -22.06 -24.76
CA ASN A 251 7.00 -21.40 -25.31
C ASN A 251 7.30 -20.09 -26.06
N GLY A 252 8.46 -19.51 -25.85
CA GLY A 252 8.94 -18.36 -26.61
C GLY A 252 8.18 -17.05 -26.37
N ALA A 253 7.63 -16.83 -25.17
CA ALA A 253 6.84 -15.67 -24.79
C ALA A 253 7.65 -14.36 -24.91
N LYS A 254 7.48 -13.62 -26.01
CA LYS A 254 8.34 -12.47 -26.39
C LYS A 254 8.42 -11.39 -25.31
N LEU A 255 7.27 -10.96 -24.76
CA LEU A 255 7.27 -9.93 -23.73
C LEU A 255 7.98 -10.41 -22.46
N LEU A 256 7.72 -11.67 -22.06
CA LEU A 256 8.36 -12.23 -20.87
C LEU A 256 9.88 -12.34 -21.07
N ARG A 257 10.35 -12.75 -22.26
CA ARG A 257 11.78 -12.78 -22.62
C ARG A 257 12.44 -11.42 -22.39
N THR A 258 11.87 -10.36 -22.97
CA THR A 258 12.40 -9.01 -22.85
C THR A 258 12.44 -8.53 -21.41
N LYS A 259 11.35 -8.73 -20.68
CA LYS A 259 11.23 -8.26 -19.29
C LYS A 259 12.07 -9.09 -18.31
N LEU A 260 12.22 -10.39 -18.53
CA LEU A 260 12.97 -11.28 -17.65
C LEU A 260 14.47 -10.95 -17.67
N ILE A 261 15.03 -10.60 -18.81
CA ILE A 261 16.44 -10.17 -18.95
C ILE A 261 16.76 -9.01 -18.02
N ASP A 262 15.84 -8.04 -17.90
CA ASP A 262 16.02 -6.91 -17.00
C ASP A 262 15.71 -7.26 -15.54
N ALA A 263 14.67 -8.05 -15.31
CA ALA A 263 14.20 -8.39 -13.96
C ALA A 263 15.19 -9.31 -13.24
N CYS A 264 15.77 -10.30 -13.93
CA CYS A 264 16.65 -11.32 -13.34
C CYS A 264 17.93 -10.73 -12.73
N LYS A 265 18.38 -9.57 -13.19
CA LYS A 265 19.53 -8.85 -12.61
C LYS A 265 19.35 -8.59 -11.10
N ASN A 266 18.10 -8.35 -10.68
CA ASN A 266 17.74 -8.02 -9.31
C ASN A 266 17.10 -9.20 -8.55
N TYR A 267 17.07 -10.40 -9.14
CA TYR A 267 16.54 -11.57 -8.47
C TYR A 267 17.46 -12.02 -7.33
N PRO A 268 16.90 -12.62 -6.26
CA PRO A 268 17.71 -13.26 -5.22
C PRO A 268 18.60 -14.36 -5.80
N ASP A 269 19.78 -14.55 -5.22
CA ASP A 269 20.78 -15.50 -5.72
C ASP A 269 20.23 -16.93 -5.87
N LYS A 270 19.41 -17.36 -4.91
CA LYS A 270 18.77 -18.66 -4.95
C LYS A 270 17.84 -18.85 -6.16
N LEU A 271 17.05 -17.83 -6.52
CA LEU A 271 16.22 -17.86 -7.70
C LEU A 271 17.08 -17.84 -8.97
N LYS A 272 18.16 -17.07 -8.98
CA LYS A 272 19.12 -17.05 -10.09
C LYS A 272 19.77 -18.41 -10.31
N GLU A 273 20.20 -19.09 -9.23
CA GLU A 273 20.74 -20.44 -9.31
C GLU A 273 19.78 -21.42 -9.93
N HIS A 274 18.57 -21.53 -9.40
CA HIS A 274 17.55 -22.42 -9.94
C HIS A 274 17.13 -22.04 -11.38
N LEU A 275 17.08 -20.74 -11.71
CA LEU A 275 16.77 -20.31 -13.06
C LEU A 275 17.89 -20.69 -14.04
N ARG A 276 19.14 -20.58 -13.63
CA ARG A 276 20.32 -21.03 -14.42
C ARG A 276 20.20 -22.52 -14.74
N ASP A 277 19.93 -23.35 -13.73
CA ASP A 277 19.78 -24.80 -13.91
C ASP A 277 18.60 -25.13 -14.84
N ALA A 278 17.46 -24.51 -14.66
CA ALA A 278 16.28 -24.70 -15.48
C ALA A 278 16.47 -24.26 -16.93
N VAL A 279 17.23 -23.19 -17.17
CA VAL A 279 17.61 -22.70 -18.51
C VAL A 279 18.57 -23.69 -19.19
N GLN A 280 19.61 -24.16 -18.49
CA GLN A 280 20.56 -25.15 -19.02
C GLN A 280 19.88 -26.45 -19.45
N GLN A 281 18.92 -26.94 -18.66
CA GLN A 281 18.14 -28.15 -18.99
C GLN A 281 17.30 -28.02 -20.27
N ARG A 282 16.97 -26.77 -20.67
CA ARG A 282 16.11 -26.46 -21.82
C ARG A 282 16.86 -25.79 -23.00
N MET A 283 18.18 -25.70 -22.91
CA MET A 283 19.01 -24.92 -23.85
C MET A 283 18.80 -25.34 -25.31
N ASP A 284 18.54 -26.61 -25.57
CA ASP A 284 18.36 -27.13 -26.92
C ASP A 284 17.09 -26.59 -27.62
N SER A 285 16.10 -26.10 -26.86
CA SER A 285 14.85 -25.57 -27.42
C SER A 285 15.02 -24.19 -28.05
N ASP A 286 15.89 -23.33 -27.46
CA ASP A 286 16.27 -22.01 -28.02
C ASP A 286 17.63 -21.59 -27.45
N LYS A 287 18.69 -22.08 -28.07
CA LYS A 287 20.06 -21.91 -27.66
C LYS A 287 20.46 -20.43 -27.56
N LYS A 288 20.06 -19.64 -28.56
CA LYS A 288 20.45 -18.20 -28.63
C LYS A 288 19.90 -17.43 -27.44
N TYR A 289 18.61 -17.58 -27.13
CA TYR A 289 18.00 -16.89 -26.01
C TYR A 289 18.48 -17.41 -24.65
N ALA A 290 18.71 -18.74 -24.56
CA ALA A 290 19.25 -19.36 -23.35
C ALA A 290 20.63 -18.80 -23.02
N GLU A 291 21.55 -18.70 -23.99
CA GLU A 291 22.88 -18.10 -23.80
C GLU A 291 22.81 -16.62 -23.39
N GLU A 292 21.90 -15.84 -24.01
CA GLU A 292 21.64 -14.45 -23.64
C GLU A 292 21.19 -14.32 -22.19
N LEU A 293 20.19 -15.11 -21.77
CA LEU A 293 19.65 -15.09 -20.43
C LEU A 293 20.69 -15.54 -19.39
N LEU A 294 21.44 -16.60 -19.67
CA LEU A 294 22.53 -17.07 -18.80
C LEU A 294 23.58 -16.00 -18.57
N GLY A 295 23.91 -15.22 -19.59
CA GLY A 295 24.84 -14.08 -19.47
C GLY A 295 24.35 -12.97 -18.55
N GLN A 296 23.06 -12.86 -18.28
CA GLN A 296 22.48 -11.85 -17.36
C GLN A 296 22.26 -12.38 -15.95
N ILE A 297 22.20 -13.70 -15.77
CA ILE A 297 22.01 -14.34 -14.46
C ILE A 297 23.33 -14.48 -13.68
N SER A 298 24.45 -14.28 -14.36
CA SER A 298 25.81 -14.42 -13.79
C SER A 298 26.12 -13.39 -12.70
#